data_fb0ccfb7a71b5efe28598e74d2dfa9ec
#
_entry.id   fb0ccfb7a71b5efe28598e74d2dfa9ec
#
_cell.length_a   1.000
_cell.length_b   1.000
_cell.length_c   1.000
_cell.angle_alpha   90.00
_cell.angle_beta   90.00
_cell.angle_gamma   90.00
#
_symmetry.space_group_name_H-M   'P 1'
#
loop_
_entity.id
_entity.type
_entity.pdbx_description
1 polymer ?
#
loop_
_entity_poly.entity_id
_entity_poly.type
_entity_poly.pdbx_seq_one_letter_code
_entity_poly.pdbx_strand_id
1 'polypeptide(L)'
;MTKLSKKWTQGKFERAHFGFAALVNGIVNGPFGIYYTNAAMGWVITHIPTGWRIGGVWKSRLAAKKCVEQIAPRHDFERIKKAPIKRPTRAHKETVRIINRMCSA
;
A
#
# COMPACT_ATOMS: atom_id res chain seq x y z
N MET A 1 -1.36 9.62 12.73
CA MET A 1 -1.89 8.27 12.50
C MET A 1 -2.91 8.28 11.40
N THR A 2 -2.89 7.29 10.56
CA THR A 2 -3.85 7.16 9.46
C THR A 2 -5.09 6.43 9.95
N LYS A 3 -6.25 7.08 9.80
CA LYS A 3 -7.53 6.45 10.12
C LYS A 3 -8.14 5.85 8.87
N LEU A 4 -8.55 4.60 8.96
CA LEU A 4 -9.23 3.91 7.88
C LEU A 4 -10.75 3.94 8.13
N SER A 5 -11.52 3.98 7.05
CA SER A 5 -12.94 3.76 7.13
C SER A 5 -13.24 2.27 7.27
N LYS A 6 -14.44 1.93 7.75
CA LYS A 6 -14.83 0.52 7.92
C LYS A 6 -15.02 -0.21 6.60
N LYS A 7 -15.32 0.52 5.54
CA LYS A 7 -15.58 -0.06 4.23
C LYS A 7 -14.54 0.38 3.21
N TRP A 8 -14.06 -0.56 2.44
CA TRP A 8 -13.30 -0.32 1.24
C TRP A 8 -14.28 -0.03 0.10
N THR A 9 -13.95 0.93 -0.76
CA THR A 9 -14.78 1.30 -1.89
C THR A 9 -14.04 1.07 -3.20
N GLN A 10 -14.78 0.76 -4.25
CA GLN A 10 -14.18 0.66 -5.58
C GLN A 10 -13.71 2.03 -6.05
N GLY A 11 -12.56 2.07 -6.71
CA GLY A 11 -12.00 3.31 -7.21
C GLY A 11 -10.86 3.08 -8.18
N LYS A 12 -10.47 4.17 -8.84
CA LYS A 12 -9.31 4.20 -9.72
C LYS A 12 -8.22 5.01 -9.04
N PHE A 13 -6.98 4.55 -9.17
CA PHE A 13 -5.85 5.28 -8.63
C PHE A 13 -4.61 5.02 -9.50
N GLU A 14 -3.63 5.90 -9.38
CA GLU A 14 -2.37 5.77 -10.11
C GLU A 14 -1.36 5.00 -9.29
N ARG A 15 -0.62 4.12 -9.97
CA ARG A 15 0.55 3.46 -9.40
C ARG A 15 1.80 3.90 -10.15
N ALA A 16 2.90 4.09 -9.43
CA ALA A 16 4.18 4.38 -10.04
C ALA A 16 4.89 3.08 -10.42
N HIS A 17 5.47 3.03 -11.61
CA HIS A 17 6.24 1.88 -12.08
C HIS A 17 7.31 2.35 -13.07
N PHE A 18 8.57 2.22 -12.70
CA PHE A 18 9.72 2.59 -13.53
C PHE A 18 9.58 3.94 -14.25
N GLY A 19 9.19 4.98 -13.51
CA GLY A 19 9.02 6.32 -14.06
C GLY A 19 7.71 6.58 -14.76
N PHE A 20 6.82 5.60 -14.84
CA PHE A 20 5.48 5.74 -15.41
C PHE A 20 4.43 5.71 -14.32
N ALA A 21 3.37 6.48 -14.52
CA ALA A 21 2.16 6.35 -13.72
C ALA A 21 1.13 5.58 -14.55
N ALA A 22 0.57 4.53 -13.98
CA ALA A 22 -0.46 3.73 -14.62
C ALA A 22 -1.74 3.79 -13.79
N LEU A 23 -2.86 4.05 -14.44
CA LEU A 23 -4.17 4.05 -13.80
C LEU A 23 -4.67 2.62 -13.65
N VAL A 24 -5.05 2.24 -12.44
CA VAL A 24 -5.57 0.91 -12.15
C VAL A 24 -6.91 1.00 -11.45
N ASN A 25 -7.72 -0.05 -11.62
CA ASN A 25 -8.98 -0.22 -10.91
C ASN A 25 -8.77 -1.13 -9.71
N GLY A 26 -9.30 -0.74 -8.57
CA GLY A 26 -9.18 -1.55 -7.37
C GLY A 26 -10.12 -1.08 -6.29
N ILE A 27 -9.74 -1.33 -5.05
CA ILE A 27 -10.46 -0.84 -3.88
C ILE A 27 -9.57 0.15 -3.14
N VAL A 28 -10.18 1.18 -2.57
CA VAL A 28 -9.47 2.26 -1.88
C VAL A 28 -10.00 2.46 -0.47
N ASN A 29 -9.11 2.85 0.42
CA ASN A 29 -9.44 3.25 1.77
C ASN A 29 -8.37 4.22 2.26
N GLY A 30 -8.75 5.50 2.45
CA GLY A 30 -7.80 6.55 2.80
C GLY A 30 -6.70 6.68 1.75
N PRO A 31 -5.42 6.70 2.17
CA PRO A 31 -4.29 6.81 1.22
C PRO A 31 -3.86 5.48 0.61
N PHE A 32 -4.63 4.41 0.79
CA PHE A 32 -4.28 3.08 0.30
C PHE A 32 -5.20 2.62 -0.81
N GLY A 33 -4.62 1.94 -1.80
CA GLY A 33 -5.34 1.26 -2.86
C GLY A 33 -4.83 -0.17 -3.01
N ILE A 34 -5.74 -1.09 -3.34
CA ILE A 34 -5.41 -2.49 -3.56
C ILE A 34 -5.97 -2.89 -4.91
N TYR A 35 -5.14 -3.48 -5.77
CA TYR A 35 -5.56 -3.96 -7.07
C TYR A 35 -4.97 -5.32 -7.38
N TYR A 36 -5.63 -6.05 -8.28
CA TYR A 36 -5.14 -7.33 -8.78
C TYR A 36 -4.29 -7.12 -10.02
N THR A 37 -3.17 -7.83 -10.10
CA THR A 37 -2.32 -7.82 -11.29
C THR A 37 -2.19 -9.23 -11.87
N ASN A 38 -2.54 -9.39 -13.13
CA ASN A 38 -2.40 -10.65 -13.84
C ASN A 38 -0.94 -11.04 -14.04
N ALA A 39 -0.08 -10.07 -14.26
CA ALA A 39 1.35 -10.32 -14.50
C ALA A 39 2.03 -11.03 -13.32
N ALA A 40 1.63 -10.70 -12.09
CA ALA A 40 2.18 -11.33 -10.89
C ALA A 40 1.22 -12.32 -10.23
N MET A 41 0.02 -12.48 -10.77
CA MET A 41 -1.02 -13.38 -10.28
C MET A 41 -1.33 -13.14 -8.80
N GLY A 42 -1.53 -11.89 -8.42
CA GLY A 42 -1.77 -11.55 -7.03
C GLY A 42 -2.23 -10.12 -6.83
N TRP A 43 -2.29 -9.72 -5.57
CA TRP A 43 -2.81 -8.43 -5.13
C TRP A 43 -1.66 -7.51 -4.73
N VAL A 44 -1.79 -6.22 -5.06
CA VAL A 44 -0.76 -5.22 -4.77
C VAL A 44 -1.38 -4.09 -3.97
N ILE A 45 -0.69 -3.67 -2.91
CA ILE A 45 -1.06 -2.50 -2.12
C ILE A 45 -0.29 -1.30 -2.66
N THR A 46 -1.00 -0.20 -2.91
CA THR A 46 -0.41 1.05 -3.37
C THR A 46 -0.64 2.14 -2.34
N HIS A 47 0.40 2.90 -2.03
CA HIS A 47 0.28 4.16 -1.32
C HIS A 47 -0.07 5.23 -2.35
N ILE A 48 -1.34 5.65 -2.39
CA ILE A 48 -1.88 6.49 -3.45
C ILE A 48 -1.13 7.83 -3.59
N PRO A 49 -0.82 8.57 -2.51
CA PRO A 49 -0.12 9.86 -2.64
C PRO A 49 1.24 9.79 -3.31
N THR A 50 1.95 8.67 -3.19
CA THR A 50 3.27 8.48 -3.82
C THR A 50 3.23 7.58 -5.04
N GLY A 51 2.17 6.79 -5.20
CA GLY A 51 2.07 5.76 -6.21
C GLY A 51 2.92 4.52 -5.94
N TRP A 52 3.56 4.44 -4.80
CA TRP A 52 4.49 3.36 -4.48
C TRP A 52 3.80 2.12 -3.96
N ARG A 53 4.37 0.97 -4.32
CA ARG A 53 3.91 -0.32 -3.83
C ARG A 53 4.36 -0.56 -2.40
N ILE A 54 3.45 -1.09 -1.58
CA ILE A 54 3.73 -1.50 -0.21
C ILE A 54 3.87 -3.02 -0.19
N GLY A 55 5.07 -3.48 0.12
CA GLY A 55 5.38 -4.91 0.15
C GLY A 55 5.50 -5.50 -1.24
N GLY A 56 5.32 -6.82 -1.32
CA GLY A 56 5.35 -7.56 -2.55
C GLY A 56 3.97 -7.81 -3.13
N VAL A 57 3.77 -9.01 -3.62
CA VAL A 57 2.48 -9.48 -4.14
C VAL A 57 1.80 -10.29 -3.06
N TRP A 58 0.54 -9.95 -2.78
CA TRP A 58 -0.25 -10.61 -1.73
C TRP A 58 -1.13 -11.69 -2.35
N LYS A 59 -1.28 -12.80 -1.64
CA LYS A 59 -2.03 -13.95 -2.14
C LYS A 59 -3.52 -13.70 -2.28
N SER A 60 -4.07 -12.84 -1.44
CA SER A 60 -5.49 -12.53 -1.45
C SER A 60 -5.74 -11.08 -1.13
N ARG A 61 -6.89 -10.59 -1.55
CA ARG A 61 -7.36 -9.24 -1.21
C ARG A 61 -7.49 -9.08 0.30
N LEU A 62 -7.97 -10.11 0.99
CA LEU A 62 -8.12 -10.08 2.44
C LEU A 62 -6.77 -9.94 3.15
N ALA A 63 -5.75 -10.66 2.71
CA ALA A 63 -4.40 -10.55 3.27
C ALA A 63 -3.85 -9.13 3.10
N ALA A 64 -4.04 -8.53 1.93
CA ALA A 64 -3.63 -7.15 1.67
C ALA A 64 -4.38 -6.17 2.57
N LYS A 65 -5.70 -6.32 2.72
CA LYS A 65 -6.51 -5.49 3.63
C LYS A 65 -6.02 -5.58 5.07
N LYS A 66 -5.73 -6.77 5.55
CA LYS A 66 -5.24 -6.99 6.92
C LYS A 66 -3.91 -6.31 7.15
N CYS A 67 -3.02 -6.34 6.15
CA CYS A 67 -1.75 -5.62 6.22
C CYS A 67 -1.97 -4.12 6.39
N VAL A 68 -2.83 -3.54 5.55
CA VAL A 68 -3.14 -2.10 5.62
C VAL A 68 -3.73 -1.74 6.99
N GLU A 69 -4.64 -2.54 7.51
CA GLU A 69 -5.24 -2.32 8.82
C GLU A 69 -4.21 -2.33 9.95
N GLN A 70 -3.15 -3.12 9.83
CA GLN A 70 -2.10 -3.18 10.83
C GLN A 70 -1.10 -2.04 10.74
N ILE A 71 -0.75 -1.61 9.53
CA ILE A 71 0.26 -0.56 9.36
C ILE A 71 -0.31 0.85 9.44
N ALA A 72 -1.58 1.05 9.08
CA ALA A 72 -2.20 2.38 9.01
C ALA A 72 -2.08 3.18 10.32
N PRO A 73 -2.34 2.60 11.50
CA PRO A 73 -2.25 3.37 12.75
C PRO A 73 -0.81 3.67 13.19
N ARG A 74 0.19 3.09 12.55
CA ARG A 74 1.58 3.22 12.98
C ARG A 74 2.32 4.40 12.38
N HIS A 75 1.75 4.99 11.32
CA HIS A 75 2.39 6.07 10.61
C HIS A 75 1.36 6.96 9.93
N ASP A 76 1.68 8.24 9.74
CA ASP A 76 0.80 9.18 9.06
C ASP A 76 1.01 9.11 7.55
N PHE A 77 0.41 8.11 6.93
CA PHE A 77 0.53 7.87 5.50
C PHE A 77 -0.07 8.97 4.63
N GLU A 78 -0.99 9.77 5.18
CA GLU A 78 -1.61 10.87 4.43
C GLU A 78 -0.64 12.02 4.19
N ARG A 79 0.34 12.21 5.07
CA ARG A 79 1.34 13.27 4.96
C ARG A 79 2.51 12.93 4.06
N ILE A 80 2.70 11.67 3.75
CA ILE A 80 3.79 11.24 2.88
C ILE A 80 3.42 11.56 1.44
N LYS A 81 4.09 12.54 0.83
CA LYS A 81 3.85 12.98 -0.54
C LYS A 81 4.93 12.52 -1.51
N LYS A 82 6.11 12.19 -0.98
CA LYS A 82 7.24 11.70 -1.78
C LYS A 82 7.83 10.48 -1.12
N ALA A 83 8.30 9.56 -1.93
CA ALA A 83 8.96 8.38 -1.43
C ALA A 83 10.22 8.75 -0.64
N PRO A 84 10.46 8.11 0.51
CA PRO A 84 11.69 8.32 1.27
C PRO A 84 12.85 7.66 0.53
N ILE A 85 13.59 8.46 -0.26
CA ILE A 85 14.59 7.92 -1.17
C ILE A 85 15.94 7.70 -0.50
N LYS A 86 16.32 8.50 0.49
CA LYS A 86 17.70 8.49 0.98
C LYS A 86 17.87 8.12 2.46
N ARG A 87 16.89 8.38 3.31
CA ARG A 87 17.01 8.11 4.76
C ARG A 87 15.66 7.68 5.30
N PRO A 88 15.37 6.38 5.35
CA PRO A 88 14.13 5.91 5.93
C PRO A 88 14.08 6.25 7.42
N THR A 89 12.94 6.80 7.85
CA THR A 89 12.70 7.09 9.25
C THR A 89 12.55 5.78 10.04
N ARG A 90 12.63 5.86 11.37
CA ARG A 90 12.38 4.70 12.23
C ARG A 90 10.98 4.12 11.98
N ALA A 91 9.97 4.98 11.85
CA ALA A 91 8.61 4.54 11.56
C ALA A 91 8.52 3.81 10.23
N HIS A 92 9.24 4.27 9.22
CA HIS A 92 9.31 3.60 7.93
C HIS A 92 9.93 2.20 8.05
N LYS A 93 11.05 2.08 8.78
CA LYS A 93 11.72 0.80 8.99
C LYS A 93 10.83 -0.19 9.73
N GLU A 94 10.10 0.26 10.75
CA GLU A 94 9.15 -0.57 11.49
C GLU A 94 8.01 -1.04 10.59
N THR A 95 7.49 -0.16 9.75
CA THR A 95 6.45 -0.50 8.78
C THR A 95 6.95 -1.57 7.81
N VAL A 96 8.17 -1.44 7.30
CA VAL A 96 8.77 -2.42 6.39
C VAL A 96 8.93 -3.78 7.08
N ARG A 97 9.33 -3.81 8.34
CA ARG A 97 9.43 -5.08 9.10
C ARG A 97 8.08 -5.78 9.22
N ILE A 98 7.03 -5.04 9.52
CA ILE A 98 5.67 -5.59 9.62
C ILE A 98 5.24 -6.17 8.28
N ILE A 99 5.43 -5.41 7.20
CA ILE A 99 5.08 -5.82 5.86
C ILE A 99 5.82 -7.10 5.46
N ASN A 100 7.13 -7.15 5.68
CA ASN A 100 7.95 -8.32 5.34
C ASN A 100 7.49 -9.57 6.11
N ARG A 101 7.18 -9.41 7.39
CA ARG A 101 6.70 -10.53 8.21
C ARG A 101 5.34 -11.04 7.71
N MET A 102 4.44 -10.15 7.34
CA MET A 102 3.11 -10.54 6.85
C MET A 102 3.16 -11.12 5.44
N CYS A 103 4.02 -10.58 4.58
CA CYS A 103 4.19 -11.06 3.21
C CYS A 103 4.81 -12.45 3.14
N SER A 104 5.70 -12.76 4.06
CA SER A 104 6.40 -14.06 4.07
C SER A 104 5.64 -15.17 4.78
N ALA A 105 4.52 -14.83 5.38
CA ALA A 105 3.71 -15.81 6.11
C ALA A 105 2.83 -16.66 5.19
#